data_7b6239808e0539624f7e667b2aa6516a
#
_entry.id   7b6239808e0539624f7e667b2aa6516a
#
_cell.length_a   1.000
_cell.length_b   1.000
_cell.length_c   1.000
_cell.angle_alpha   90.00
_cell.angle_beta   90.00
_cell.angle_gamma   90.00
#
_symmetry.space_group_name_H-M   'P 1'
#
loop_
_entity.id
_entity.type
_entity.pdbx_description
1 polymer ?
#
loop_
_entity_poly.entity_id
_entity_poly.type
_entity_poly.pdbx_seq_one_letter_code
_entity_poly.pdbx_strand_id
1 'polypeptide(L)'
;FKYNAFIVISDGANNKYGSFFSPYDFFYAWRKIEADDKELDGINSLVTMVSGLFRKERLLAVIKDFVYFPDSSDKDLKIVCRYPQYFAAVKLFENIKAHLRPEGDGKGGTYFGATGCGKSYTMLFLTRMLMKSTFFHSPTILIITDRTDLDDQLSKQFVASKKYIGDETVVSIDSREKLRQELQGRTSGGVYMTTIQKFTEDLELLTDRANVICISDEAHRSQINLDQKVKVTAEAVSYTHLTLPTI
;
A
#
# COMPACT_ATOMS: atom_id res chain seq x y z
N PHE A 1 23.14 12.83 -8.33
CA PHE A 1 22.16 11.74 -8.52
C PHE A 1 21.01 11.78 -7.52
N LYS A 2 21.17 12.43 -6.38
CA LYS A 2 20.11 12.65 -5.38
C LYS A 2 18.82 13.25 -5.97
N TYR A 3 18.95 14.13 -6.94
CA TYR A 3 17.83 14.84 -7.55
C TYR A 3 17.22 14.14 -8.77
N ASN A 4 17.82 13.05 -9.26
CA ASN A 4 17.23 12.25 -10.33
C ASN A 4 16.15 11.34 -9.73
N ALA A 5 14.92 11.41 -10.22
CA ALA A 5 13.83 10.53 -9.74
C ALA A 5 14.16 9.06 -10.03
N PHE A 6 14.49 8.75 -11.26
CA PHE A 6 14.91 7.45 -11.77
C PHE A 6 15.72 7.62 -13.06
N ILE A 7 16.27 6.53 -13.57
CA ILE A 7 16.94 6.50 -14.89
C ILE A 7 16.23 5.53 -15.81
N VAL A 8 16.37 5.78 -17.10
CA VAL A 8 15.89 4.92 -18.19
C VAL A 8 17.07 4.43 -18.98
N ILE A 9 17.07 3.15 -19.30
CA ILE A 9 18.03 2.48 -20.18
C ILE A 9 17.24 1.94 -21.37
N SER A 10 17.68 2.23 -22.59
CA SER A 10 16.99 1.86 -23.82
C SER A 10 17.99 1.48 -24.89
N ASP A 11 17.70 0.42 -25.63
CA ASP A 11 18.33 0.08 -26.90
C ASP A 11 17.34 0.19 -28.08
N GLY A 12 16.17 0.81 -27.81
CA GLY A 12 15.07 0.95 -28.77
C GLY A 12 14.01 -0.14 -28.65
N ALA A 13 14.41 -1.38 -28.44
CA ALA A 13 13.50 -2.54 -28.28
C ALA A 13 13.32 -2.95 -26.81
N ASN A 14 14.39 -2.86 -26.03
CA ASN A 14 14.38 -3.18 -24.61
C ASN A 14 14.48 -1.88 -23.80
N ASN A 15 13.40 -1.53 -23.14
CA ASN A 15 13.30 -0.28 -22.39
C ASN A 15 13.00 -0.59 -20.93
N LYS A 16 13.90 -0.17 -20.05
CA LYS A 16 13.78 -0.38 -18.62
C LYS A 16 14.01 0.92 -17.87
N TYR A 17 13.40 1.06 -16.73
CA TYR A 17 13.64 2.15 -15.79
C TYR A 17 13.93 1.60 -14.39
N GLY A 18 14.62 2.37 -13.59
CA GLY A 18 14.98 1.97 -12.24
C GLY A 18 15.68 3.06 -11.46
N SER A 19 16.04 2.76 -10.23
CA SER A 19 16.83 3.65 -9.40
C SER A 19 18.30 3.64 -9.84
N PHE A 20 18.95 4.78 -9.78
CA PHE A 20 20.40 4.89 -10.00
C PHE A 20 21.22 4.02 -9.03
N PHE A 21 20.69 3.80 -7.83
CA PHE A 21 21.38 3.04 -6.77
C PHE A 21 21.10 1.53 -6.83
N SER A 22 20.27 1.08 -7.77
CA SER A 22 19.89 -0.33 -7.89
C SER A 22 20.74 -1.07 -8.92
N PRO A 23 21.09 -2.34 -8.67
CA PRO A 23 21.61 -3.24 -9.70
C PRO A 23 20.66 -3.35 -10.90
N TYR A 24 21.19 -3.67 -12.07
CA TYR A 24 20.42 -3.76 -13.32
C TYR A 24 19.26 -4.76 -13.25
N ASP A 25 19.36 -5.81 -12.45
CA ASP A 25 18.31 -6.81 -12.26
C ASP A 25 17.03 -6.22 -11.62
N PHE A 26 17.14 -5.06 -11.00
CA PHE A 26 16.01 -4.32 -10.43
C PHE A 26 15.42 -3.25 -11.36
N PHE A 27 15.87 -3.21 -12.60
CA PHE A 27 15.27 -2.35 -13.63
C PHE A 27 14.12 -3.08 -14.30
N TYR A 28 12.98 -2.39 -14.45
CA TYR A 28 11.75 -2.95 -14.99
C TYR A 28 11.26 -2.21 -16.22
N ALA A 29 10.63 -2.94 -17.13
CA ALA A 29 9.93 -2.34 -18.25
C ALA A 29 8.59 -1.74 -17.79
N TRP A 30 8.19 -0.63 -18.40
CA TRP A 30 6.83 -0.12 -18.28
C TRP A 30 6.03 -0.60 -19.50
N ARG A 31 5.10 -1.55 -19.29
CA ARG A 31 4.50 -2.33 -20.38
C ARG A 31 3.05 -1.96 -20.71
N LYS A 32 2.48 -0.94 -20.06
CA LYS A 32 1.09 -0.52 -20.25
C LYS A 32 0.97 0.99 -20.33
N ILE A 33 0.07 1.48 -21.18
CA ILE A 33 -0.31 2.89 -21.21
C ILE A 33 -1.40 3.13 -20.17
N GLU A 34 -2.46 2.31 -20.17
CA GLU A 34 -3.52 2.34 -19.17
C GLU A 34 -3.60 1.01 -18.39
N ALA A 35 -4.28 1.02 -17.26
CA ALA A 35 -4.34 -0.12 -16.35
C ALA A 35 -4.91 -1.39 -17.00
N ASP A 36 -5.90 -1.23 -17.87
CA ASP A 36 -6.64 -2.32 -18.50
C ASP A 36 -6.09 -2.73 -19.87
N ASP A 37 -5.03 -2.04 -20.33
CA ASP A 37 -4.36 -2.38 -21.58
C ASP A 37 -3.68 -3.75 -21.49
N LYS A 38 -3.48 -4.38 -22.67
CA LYS A 38 -2.57 -5.52 -22.79
C LYS A 38 -1.13 -5.06 -22.62
N GLU A 39 -0.32 -5.93 -22.06
CA GLU A 39 1.13 -5.68 -21.96
C GLU A 39 1.76 -5.68 -23.35
N LEU A 40 2.57 -4.66 -23.63
CA LEU A 40 3.29 -4.49 -24.89
C LEU A 40 4.80 -4.57 -24.65
N ASP A 41 5.45 -5.41 -25.40
CA ASP A 41 6.89 -5.61 -25.43
C ASP A 41 7.45 -5.41 -26.85
N GLY A 42 8.75 -5.50 -26.98
CA GLY A 42 9.47 -5.43 -28.26
C GLY A 42 9.53 -4.01 -28.83
N ILE A 43 9.34 -3.89 -30.12
CA ILE A 43 9.57 -2.63 -30.87
C ILE A 43 8.69 -1.46 -30.41
N ASN A 44 7.53 -1.75 -29.81
CA ASN A 44 6.59 -0.75 -29.30
C ASN A 44 6.86 -0.38 -27.83
N SER A 45 7.81 -1.01 -27.18
CA SER A 45 8.05 -0.84 -25.74
C SER A 45 8.50 0.57 -25.37
N LEU A 46 9.27 1.25 -26.26
CA LEU A 46 9.68 2.64 -26.05
C LEU A 46 8.46 3.58 -26.10
N VAL A 47 7.60 3.41 -27.10
CA VAL A 47 6.36 4.22 -27.22
C VAL A 47 5.46 3.97 -26.02
N THR A 48 5.32 2.73 -25.60
CA THR A 48 4.54 2.35 -24.42
C THR A 48 5.11 2.99 -23.13
N MET A 49 6.43 2.98 -22.95
CA MET A 49 7.07 3.62 -21.80
C MET A 49 6.86 5.14 -21.85
N VAL A 50 7.04 5.78 -23.00
CA VAL A 50 6.86 7.23 -23.14
C VAL A 50 5.40 7.63 -22.92
N SER A 51 4.47 6.98 -23.58
CA SER A 51 3.03 7.27 -23.45
C SER A 51 2.45 6.84 -22.10
N GLY A 52 3.03 5.81 -21.47
CA GLY A 52 2.66 5.31 -20.17
C GLY A 52 3.33 6.10 -19.03
N LEU A 53 4.60 5.83 -18.75
CA LEU A 53 5.33 6.40 -17.60
C LEU A 53 5.52 7.90 -17.70
N PHE A 54 5.86 8.42 -18.91
CA PHE A 54 6.19 9.83 -19.11
C PHE A 54 4.98 10.71 -19.46
N ARG A 55 3.77 10.17 -19.46
CA ARG A 55 2.57 11.01 -19.43
C ARG A 55 2.65 11.97 -18.25
N LYS A 56 2.50 13.26 -18.50
CA LYS A 56 2.82 14.33 -17.53
C LYS A 56 2.20 14.12 -16.14
N GLU A 57 0.92 13.83 -16.10
CA GLU A 57 0.19 13.63 -14.83
C GLU A 57 0.71 12.39 -14.09
N ARG A 58 0.99 11.31 -14.81
CA ARG A 58 1.51 10.06 -14.25
C ARG A 58 2.94 10.22 -13.76
N LEU A 59 3.79 10.85 -14.55
CA LEU A 59 5.17 11.13 -14.16
C LEU A 59 5.22 11.95 -12.87
N LEU A 60 4.40 12.98 -12.76
CA LEU A 60 4.31 13.79 -11.54
C LEU A 60 3.81 12.98 -10.35
N ALA A 61 2.80 12.12 -10.54
CA ALA A 61 2.31 11.22 -9.50
C ALA A 61 3.40 10.22 -9.06
N VAL A 62 4.13 9.63 -10.02
CA VAL A 62 5.23 8.71 -9.73
C VAL A 62 6.32 9.40 -8.91
N ILE A 63 6.76 10.59 -9.31
CA ILE A 63 7.79 11.35 -8.59
C ILE A 63 7.31 11.71 -7.18
N LYS A 64 6.05 12.09 -7.02
CA LYS A 64 5.49 12.56 -5.76
C LYS A 64 5.27 11.43 -4.75
N ASP A 65 4.67 10.32 -5.19
CA ASP A 65 4.12 9.31 -4.30
C ASP A 65 4.69 7.88 -4.49
N PHE A 66 5.54 7.65 -5.51
CA PHE A 66 6.01 6.30 -5.86
C PHE A 66 7.54 6.20 -5.99
N VAL A 67 8.24 7.23 -5.54
CA VAL A 67 9.71 7.24 -5.42
C VAL A 67 10.09 7.73 -4.04
N TYR A 68 10.94 6.98 -3.32
CA TYR A 68 11.37 7.41 -2.00
C TYR A 68 12.73 6.81 -1.58
N PHE A 69 13.31 7.39 -0.54
CA PHE A 69 14.44 6.85 0.20
C PHE A 69 13.96 6.29 1.53
N PRO A 70 14.24 5.03 1.87
CA PRO A 70 14.00 4.51 3.21
C PRO A 70 14.77 5.30 4.28
N ASP A 71 14.16 5.51 5.45
CA ASP A 71 14.72 6.34 6.52
C ASP A 71 15.97 5.73 7.19
N SER A 72 16.08 4.41 7.17
CA SER A 72 17.10 3.64 7.90
C SER A 72 17.93 2.72 7.00
N SER A 73 18.30 3.15 5.81
CA SER A 73 19.21 2.36 5.00
C SER A 73 20.66 2.80 5.21
N ASP A 74 21.52 1.88 5.62
CA ASP A 74 22.98 2.05 5.64
C ASP A 74 23.59 2.26 4.26
N LYS A 75 22.78 2.13 3.22
CA LYS A 75 23.14 2.29 1.81
C LYS A 75 22.21 3.33 1.17
N ASP A 76 22.76 4.07 0.23
CA ASP A 76 21.98 4.94 -0.65
C ASP A 76 20.99 4.09 -1.48
N LEU A 77 19.84 3.78 -0.87
CA LEU A 77 18.79 3.01 -1.49
C LEU A 77 17.64 3.93 -1.87
N LYS A 78 17.32 3.96 -3.14
CA LYS A 78 16.13 4.65 -3.65
C LYS A 78 15.17 3.63 -4.25
N ILE A 79 13.94 3.63 -3.79
CA ILE A 79 12.87 2.76 -4.28
C ILE A 79 12.08 3.51 -5.35
N VAL A 80 11.82 2.82 -6.46
CA VAL A 80 10.95 3.27 -7.55
C VAL A 80 9.90 2.19 -7.81
N CYS A 81 8.63 2.56 -7.94
CA CYS A 81 7.56 1.60 -8.19
C CYS A 81 7.72 0.89 -9.53
N ARG A 82 7.15 -0.31 -9.62
CA ARG A 82 6.86 -0.99 -10.89
C ARG A 82 5.47 -0.57 -11.40
N TYR A 83 5.23 -0.64 -12.73
CA TYR A 83 3.93 -0.25 -13.29
C TYR A 83 2.72 -0.99 -12.67
N PRO A 84 2.80 -2.31 -12.34
CA PRO A 84 1.67 -2.97 -11.68
C PRO A 84 1.38 -2.41 -10.29
N GLN A 85 2.42 -2.05 -9.53
CA GLN A 85 2.26 -1.44 -8.20
C GLN A 85 1.62 -0.05 -8.31
N TYR A 86 2.02 0.75 -9.29
CA TYR A 86 1.42 2.04 -9.56
C TYR A 86 -0.08 1.90 -9.86
N PHE A 87 -0.43 1.09 -10.87
CA PHE A 87 -1.83 0.92 -11.26
C PHE A 87 -2.68 0.31 -10.15
N ALA A 88 -2.14 -0.67 -9.41
CA ALA A 88 -2.83 -1.26 -8.28
C ALA A 88 -3.11 -0.24 -7.17
N ALA A 89 -2.10 0.51 -6.75
CA ALA A 89 -2.27 1.51 -5.68
C ALA A 89 -3.25 2.61 -6.08
N VAL A 90 -3.18 3.10 -7.33
CA VAL A 90 -4.10 4.12 -7.83
C VAL A 90 -5.53 3.60 -7.91
N LYS A 91 -5.75 2.41 -8.50
CA LYS A 91 -7.10 1.80 -8.56
C LYS A 91 -7.70 1.56 -7.18
N LEU A 92 -6.89 1.05 -6.25
CA LEU A 92 -7.32 0.83 -4.88
C LEU A 92 -7.66 2.14 -4.17
N PHE A 93 -6.83 3.17 -4.33
CA PHE A 93 -7.09 4.49 -3.76
C PHE A 93 -8.41 5.06 -4.23
N GLU A 94 -8.67 5.06 -5.54
CA GLU A 94 -9.94 5.57 -6.09
C GLU A 94 -11.14 4.70 -5.67
N ASN A 95 -10.96 3.38 -5.59
CA ASN A 95 -12.02 2.49 -5.13
C ASN A 95 -12.34 2.70 -3.64
N ILE A 96 -11.34 2.84 -2.78
CA ILE A 96 -11.54 3.17 -1.36
C ILE A 96 -12.30 4.49 -1.23
N LYS A 97 -11.90 5.50 -2.03
CA LYS A 97 -12.55 6.81 -2.04
C LYS A 97 -14.03 6.72 -2.45
N ALA A 98 -14.35 5.92 -3.47
CA ALA A 98 -15.72 5.75 -3.96
C ALA A 98 -16.62 4.95 -2.99
N HIS A 99 -16.03 4.09 -2.15
CA HIS A 99 -16.76 3.21 -1.23
C HIS A 99 -16.63 3.61 0.23
N LEU A 100 -16.08 4.79 0.52
CA LEU A 100 -15.93 5.27 1.89
C LEU A 100 -17.31 5.50 2.53
N ARG A 101 -17.48 5.01 3.75
CA ARG A 101 -18.70 5.28 4.53
C ARG A 101 -18.75 6.74 5.03
N PRO A 102 -19.93 7.33 5.23
CA PRO A 102 -21.26 6.69 5.20
C PRO A 102 -21.88 6.53 3.79
N GLU A 103 -21.37 7.21 2.77
CA GLU A 103 -21.95 7.22 1.42
C GLU A 103 -21.74 5.89 0.69
N GLY A 104 -20.63 5.21 0.96
CA GLY A 104 -20.26 3.92 0.37
C GLY A 104 -20.52 2.73 1.29
N ASP A 105 -20.27 1.53 0.77
CA ASP A 105 -20.45 0.26 1.50
C ASP A 105 -19.27 -0.12 2.41
N GLY A 106 -18.18 0.64 2.38
CA GLY A 106 -16.95 0.38 3.12
C GLY A 106 -16.03 -0.70 2.50
N LYS A 107 -16.31 -1.17 1.29
CA LYS A 107 -15.51 -2.22 0.63
C LYS A 107 -14.46 -1.62 -0.30
N GLY A 108 -13.25 -1.43 0.21
CA GLY A 108 -12.15 -0.76 -0.50
C GLY A 108 -11.59 -1.54 -1.70
N GLY A 109 -11.86 -2.82 -1.81
CA GLY A 109 -11.44 -3.66 -2.94
C GLY A 109 -10.42 -4.72 -2.60
N THR A 110 -10.06 -5.51 -3.62
CA THR A 110 -9.08 -6.59 -3.52
C THR A 110 -8.01 -6.44 -4.60
N TYR A 111 -6.75 -6.55 -4.21
CA TYR A 111 -5.63 -6.65 -5.13
C TYR A 111 -5.07 -8.06 -5.13
N PHE A 112 -4.97 -8.64 -6.31
CA PHE A 112 -4.43 -9.95 -6.54
C PHE A 112 -3.07 -9.84 -7.26
N GLY A 113 -2.03 -10.38 -6.66
CA GLY A 113 -0.68 -10.33 -7.21
C GLY A 113 0.12 -11.61 -6.93
N ALA A 114 0.89 -12.06 -7.90
CA ALA A 114 1.78 -13.21 -7.75
C ALA A 114 2.78 -13.02 -6.60
N THR A 115 3.27 -14.12 -6.05
CA THR A 115 4.36 -14.09 -5.06
C THR A 115 5.58 -13.38 -5.64
N GLY A 116 6.21 -12.51 -4.85
CA GLY A 116 7.39 -11.73 -5.29
C GLY A 116 7.08 -10.52 -6.20
N CYS A 117 5.81 -10.24 -6.53
CA CYS A 117 5.47 -9.04 -7.33
C CYS A 117 5.61 -7.71 -6.55
N GLY A 118 5.93 -7.78 -5.26
CA GLY A 118 6.15 -6.60 -4.40
C GLY A 118 4.87 -6.03 -3.81
N LYS A 119 3.95 -6.87 -3.35
CA LYS A 119 2.70 -6.48 -2.67
C LYS A 119 2.95 -5.54 -1.48
N SER A 120 3.97 -5.79 -0.69
CA SER A 120 4.34 -4.92 0.45
C SER A 120 4.64 -3.49 0.02
N TYR A 121 5.29 -3.30 -1.13
CA TYR A 121 5.49 -1.97 -1.70
C TYR A 121 4.18 -1.36 -2.21
N THR A 122 3.28 -2.16 -2.79
CA THR A 122 1.95 -1.66 -3.20
C THR A 122 1.17 -1.15 -1.97
N MET A 123 1.18 -1.89 -0.86
CA MET A 123 0.59 -1.44 0.40
C MET A 123 1.22 -0.15 0.91
N LEU A 124 2.55 -0.04 0.85
CA LEU A 124 3.27 1.14 1.30
C LEU A 124 2.93 2.38 0.44
N PHE A 125 2.89 2.23 -0.89
CA PHE A 125 2.48 3.31 -1.80
C PHE A 125 1.04 3.74 -1.56
N LEU A 126 0.13 2.78 -1.40
CA LEU A 126 -1.27 3.06 -1.07
C LEU A 126 -1.38 3.79 0.27
N THR A 127 -0.68 3.32 1.31
CA THR A 127 -0.64 3.97 2.62
C THR A 127 -0.17 5.42 2.51
N ARG A 128 0.90 5.67 1.75
CA ARG A 128 1.39 7.03 1.46
C ARG A 128 0.31 7.91 0.83
N MET A 129 -0.38 7.40 -0.19
CA MET A 129 -1.44 8.14 -0.89
C MET A 129 -2.61 8.47 0.06
N LEU A 130 -3.05 7.51 0.86
CA LEU A 130 -4.13 7.69 1.83
C LEU A 130 -3.76 8.72 2.90
N MET A 131 -2.57 8.61 3.49
CA MET A 131 -2.10 9.51 4.55
C MET A 131 -1.89 10.95 4.07
N LYS A 132 -1.50 11.14 2.81
CA LYS A 132 -1.26 12.48 2.22
C LYS A 132 -2.48 13.09 1.54
N SER A 133 -3.54 12.34 1.40
CA SER A 133 -4.76 12.82 0.77
C SER A 133 -5.57 13.71 1.74
N THR A 134 -5.88 14.91 1.30
CA THR A 134 -6.80 15.80 2.02
C THR A 134 -8.22 15.24 2.12
N PHE A 135 -8.62 14.40 1.16
CA PHE A 135 -9.94 13.76 1.15
C PHE A 135 -10.16 12.85 2.35
N PHE A 136 -9.13 12.09 2.75
CA PHE A 136 -9.24 11.14 3.87
C PHE A 136 -9.02 11.76 5.26
N HIS A 137 -8.67 13.05 5.36
CA HIS A 137 -8.55 13.76 6.63
C HIS A 137 -7.74 13.03 7.71
N SER A 138 -6.51 12.62 7.37
CA SER A 138 -5.60 11.86 8.24
C SER A 138 -6.23 10.57 8.79
N PRO A 139 -6.47 9.57 7.95
CA PRO A 139 -7.07 8.31 8.36
C PRO A 139 -6.15 7.54 9.32
N THR A 140 -6.71 6.69 10.15
CA THR A 140 -5.95 5.64 10.84
C THR A 140 -5.88 4.42 9.93
N ILE A 141 -4.68 3.92 9.67
CA ILE A 141 -4.47 2.75 8.82
C ILE A 141 -4.07 1.57 9.69
N LEU A 142 -4.80 0.47 9.53
CA LEU A 142 -4.56 -0.76 10.23
C LEU A 142 -4.16 -1.84 9.22
N ILE A 143 -2.92 -2.29 9.32
CA ILE A 143 -2.38 -3.36 8.47
C ILE A 143 -2.43 -4.66 9.24
N ILE A 144 -3.15 -5.64 8.69
CA ILE A 144 -3.42 -6.93 9.32
C ILE A 144 -2.70 -8.02 8.54
N THR A 145 -1.83 -8.77 9.20
CA THR A 145 -1.10 -9.90 8.62
C THR A 145 -1.56 -11.22 9.25
N ASP A 146 -1.37 -12.32 8.53
CA ASP A 146 -1.70 -13.67 9.05
C ASP A 146 -0.54 -14.30 9.82
N ARG A 147 0.71 -13.98 9.45
CA ARG A 147 1.91 -14.62 10.00
C ARG A 147 2.83 -13.64 10.72
N THR A 148 3.33 -14.08 11.87
CA THR A 148 4.31 -13.32 12.67
C THR A 148 5.63 -13.06 11.93
N ASP A 149 6.14 -14.04 11.16
CA ASP A 149 7.41 -13.89 10.42
C ASP A 149 7.33 -12.86 9.28
N LEU A 150 6.17 -12.80 8.60
CA LEU A 150 5.91 -11.79 7.55
C LEU A 150 5.63 -10.42 8.16
N ASP A 151 5.06 -10.39 9.38
CA ASP A 151 4.84 -9.18 10.15
C ASP A 151 6.16 -8.46 10.42
N ASP A 152 7.20 -9.18 10.80
CA ASP A 152 8.53 -8.62 11.07
C ASP A 152 9.14 -7.93 9.86
N GLN A 153 9.07 -8.53 8.67
CA GLN A 153 9.63 -7.95 7.45
C GLN A 153 8.82 -6.73 7.00
N LEU A 154 7.49 -6.85 6.98
CA LEU A 154 6.58 -5.78 6.61
C LEU A 154 6.70 -4.61 7.59
N SER A 155 6.72 -4.90 8.89
CA SER A 155 6.88 -3.91 9.95
C SER A 155 8.19 -3.14 9.83
N LYS A 156 9.32 -3.83 9.60
CA LYS A 156 10.61 -3.18 9.37
C LYS A 156 10.57 -2.25 8.15
N GLN A 157 9.93 -2.68 7.05
CA GLN A 157 9.79 -1.88 5.85
C GLN A 157 8.97 -0.61 6.10
N PHE A 158 7.84 -0.72 6.80
CA PHE A 158 6.98 0.43 7.12
C PHE A 158 7.62 1.38 8.13
N VAL A 159 8.23 0.85 9.17
CA VAL A 159 8.98 1.66 10.17
C VAL A 159 10.13 2.40 9.51
N ALA A 160 10.86 1.76 8.59
CA ALA A 160 11.91 2.40 7.80
C ALA A 160 11.40 3.40 6.74
N SER A 161 10.10 3.65 6.69
CA SER A 161 9.48 4.54 5.70
C SER A 161 8.57 5.60 6.32
N LYS A 162 8.73 5.90 7.61
CA LYS A 162 7.91 6.86 8.36
C LYS A 162 7.84 8.23 7.69
N LYS A 163 9.00 8.80 7.36
CA LYS A 163 9.07 10.12 6.68
C LYS A 163 8.40 10.11 5.31
N TYR A 164 8.55 9.00 4.59
CA TYR A 164 7.89 8.85 3.31
C TYR A 164 6.36 8.75 3.48
N ILE A 165 5.87 7.92 4.38
CA ILE A 165 4.44 7.82 4.73
C ILE A 165 3.93 9.19 5.19
N GLY A 166 4.75 9.90 5.95
CA GLY A 166 4.45 11.22 6.49
C GLY A 166 3.65 11.17 7.77
N ASP A 167 3.86 10.12 8.56
CA ASP A 167 3.36 9.97 9.91
C ASP A 167 4.45 9.36 10.80
N GLU A 168 4.71 9.97 11.94
CA GLU A 168 5.70 9.47 12.91
C GLU A 168 5.17 8.24 13.67
N THR A 169 3.85 8.08 13.74
CA THR A 169 3.21 6.93 14.38
C THR A 169 3.06 5.79 13.38
N VAL A 170 4.14 5.06 13.15
CA VAL A 170 4.14 3.78 12.42
C VAL A 170 4.65 2.73 13.39
N VAL A 171 3.75 1.89 13.91
CA VAL A 171 4.01 1.03 15.06
C VAL A 171 3.57 -0.41 14.77
N SER A 172 4.45 -1.38 15.07
CA SER A 172 4.07 -2.78 15.17
C SER A 172 3.47 -3.05 16.54
N ILE A 173 2.34 -3.71 16.56
CA ILE A 173 1.55 -3.98 17.75
C ILE A 173 1.73 -5.43 18.18
N ASP A 174 2.36 -5.61 19.35
CA ASP A 174 2.68 -6.93 19.88
C ASP A 174 1.54 -7.57 20.69
N SER A 175 0.66 -6.74 21.25
CA SER A 175 -0.47 -7.21 22.06
C SER A 175 -1.76 -6.47 21.72
N ARG A 176 -2.89 -7.08 22.09
CA ARG A 176 -4.20 -6.50 21.91
C ARG A 176 -4.43 -5.29 22.81
N GLU A 177 -3.95 -5.38 24.06
CA GLU A 177 -4.02 -4.29 25.03
C GLU A 177 -3.32 -3.04 24.48
N LYS A 178 -2.15 -3.22 23.84
CA LYS A 178 -1.42 -2.14 23.18
C LYS A 178 -2.20 -1.59 21.99
N LEU A 179 -2.82 -2.45 21.16
CA LEU A 179 -3.68 -2.02 20.06
C LEU A 179 -4.82 -1.13 20.57
N ARG A 180 -5.48 -1.55 21.66
CA ARG A 180 -6.55 -0.78 22.29
C ARG A 180 -6.03 0.57 22.81
N GLN A 181 -4.92 0.58 23.54
CA GLN A 181 -4.32 1.81 24.07
C GLN A 181 -3.96 2.81 22.98
N GLU A 182 -3.41 2.31 21.87
CA GLU A 182 -3.00 3.15 20.74
C GLU A 182 -4.19 3.70 19.93
N LEU A 183 -5.29 2.96 19.86
CA LEU A 183 -6.50 3.35 19.13
C LEU A 183 -7.48 4.15 19.98
N GLN A 184 -7.50 3.90 21.29
CA GLN A 184 -8.42 4.56 22.22
C GLN A 184 -8.05 6.04 22.36
N GLY A 185 -9.02 6.92 22.13
CA GLY A 185 -8.82 8.37 22.23
C GLY A 185 -8.01 8.99 21.10
N ARG A 186 -7.62 8.22 20.08
CA ARG A 186 -6.89 8.75 18.94
C ARG A 186 -7.80 9.57 18.04
N THR A 187 -7.37 10.79 17.70
CA THR A 187 -8.15 11.74 16.92
C THR A 187 -7.70 11.86 15.45
N SER A 188 -6.46 11.45 15.12
CA SER A 188 -5.93 11.61 13.76
C SER A 188 -4.76 10.67 13.47
N GLY A 189 -4.61 10.29 12.19
CA GLY A 189 -3.44 9.58 11.64
C GLY A 189 -3.14 8.23 12.30
N GLY A 190 -1.92 7.77 12.10
CA GLY A 190 -1.34 6.55 12.63
C GLY A 190 -1.45 5.36 11.69
N VAL A 191 -0.36 4.59 11.61
CA VAL A 191 -0.27 3.34 10.88
C VAL A 191 0.13 2.24 11.85
N TYR A 192 -0.75 1.26 12.03
CA TYR A 192 -0.58 0.18 12.97
C TYR A 192 -0.53 -1.15 12.23
N MET A 193 0.47 -1.96 12.56
CA MET A 193 0.61 -3.31 12.02
C MET A 193 0.33 -4.32 13.12
N THR A 194 -0.47 -5.33 12.81
CA THR A 194 -0.90 -6.33 13.77
C THR A 194 -1.26 -7.65 13.07
N THR A 195 -1.38 -8.72 13.84
CA THR A 195 -1.80 -10.03 13.32
C THR A 195 -3.28 -10.29 13.57
N ILE A 196 -3.89 -11.11 12.70
CA ILE A 196 -5.32 -11.44 12.79
C ILE A 196 -5.68 -12.10 14.12
N GLN A 197 -4.77 -12.87 14.72
CA GLN A 197 -4.99 -13.57 16.00
C GLN A 197 -5.32 -12.60 17.15
N LYS A 198 -4.83 -11.36 17.06
CA LYS A 198 -5.09 -10.33 18.08
C LYS A 198 -6.50 -9.73 18.02
N PHE A 199 -7.30 -10.11 17.01
CA PHE A 199 -8.70 -9.67 16.87
C PHE A 199 -9.74 -10.68 17.31
N THR A 200 -9.36 -11.94 17.53
CA THR A 200 -10.32 -13.06 17.64
C THR A 200 -10.93 -13.27 19.02
N GLU A 201 -10.46 -12.62 20.07
CA GLU A 201 -10.78 -13.02 21.44
C GLU A 201 -11.78 -12.15 22.20
N ASP A 202 -12.23 -11.01 21.66
CA ASP A 202 -13.09 -10.08 22.40
C ASP A 202 -14.02 -9.23 21.52
N LEU A 203 -15.19 -8.91 22.04
CA LEU A 203 -16.24 -8.14 21.35
C LEU A 203 -16.21 -6.64 21.70
N GLU A 204 -15.21 -6.18 22.43
CA GLU A 204 -15.16 -4.77 22.79
C GLU A 204 -14.67 -3.88 21.63
N LEU A 205 -15.30 -2.73 21.52
CA LEU A 205 -14.95 -1.70 20.55
C LEU A 205 -13.50 -1.24 20.73
N LEU A 206 -12.68 -1.32 19.68
CA LEU A 206 -11.30 -0.89 19.71
C LEU A 206 -11.17 0.64 19.55
N THR A 207 -12.07 1.24 18.79
CA THR A 207 -12.13 2.68 18.56
C THR A 207 -13.53 3.08 18.13
N ASP A 208 -13.97 4.26 18.53
CA ASP A 208 -15.20 4.92 18.07
C ASP A 208 -15.00 5.74 16.78
N ARG A 209 -13.78 5.75 16.28
CA ARG A 209 -13.40 6.53 15.11
C ARG A 209 -13.91 5.88 13.82
N ALA A 210 -14.66 6.64 13.02
CA ALA A 210 -15.18 6.19 11.74
C ALA A 210 -14.14 6.20 10.59
N ASN A 211 -13.06 6.99 10.73
CA ASN A 211 -12.04 7.14 9.68
C ASN A 211 -10.88 6.16 9.89
N VAL A 212 -11.17 4.86 9.78
CA VAL A 212 -10.21 3.77 9.89
C VAL A 212 -10.22 2.94 8.62
N ILE A 213 -9.04 2.72 8.04
CA ILE A 213 -8.86 1.91 6.83
C ILE A 213 -8.07 0.66 7.18
N CYS A 214 -8.67 -0.51 6.99
CA CYS A 214 -8.02 -1.79 7.21
C CYS A 214 -7.45 -2.33 5.90
N ILE A 215 -6.18 -2.71 5.91
CA ILE A 215 -5.48 -3.38 4.81
C ILE A 215 -5.08 -4.77 5.31
N SER A 216 -5.68 -5.83 4.77
CA SER A 216 -5.35 -7.20 5.15
C SER A 216 -4.46 -7.86 4.12
N ASP A 217 -3.30 -8.35 4.54
CA ASP A 217 -2.45 -9.25 3.74
C ASP A 217 -2.92 -10.70 3.92
N GLU A 218 -2.77 -11.55 2.88
CA GLU A 218 -3.19 -12.96 2.90
C GLU A 218 -4.67 -13.17 3.30
N ALA A 219 -5.55 -12.28 2.91
CA ALA A 219 -6.95 -12.24 3.37
C ALA A 219 -7.73 -13.55 3.15
N HIS A 220 -7.32 -14.36 2.16
CA HIS A 220 -7.95 -15.66 1.89
C HIS A 220 -7.78 -16.65 3.04
N ARG A 221 -6.76 -16.51 3.89
CA ARG A 221 -6.53 -17.38 5.06
C ARG A 221 -7.30 -16.92 6.29
N SER A 222 -7.53 -15.63 6.41
CA SER A 222 -8.15 -15.02 7.59
C SER A 222 -9.66 -14.91 7.50
N GLN A 223 -10.23 -14.82 6.30
CA GLN A 223 -11.68 -14.61 6.11
C GLN A 223 -12.54 -15.86 6.36
N ILE A 224 -11.99 -17.07 6.30
CA ILE A 224 -12.75 -18.31 6.55
C ILE A 224 -13.33 -18.35 7.98
N ASN A 225 -12.75 -17.62 8.93
CA ASN A 225 -13.19 -17.61 10.33
C ASN A 225 -13.91 -16.32 10.75
N LEU A 226 -13.92 -15.27 9.95
CA LEU A 226 -14.55 -13.98 10.28
C LEU A 226 -16.08 -14.01 10.12
N ASP A 227 -16.62 -14.84 9.22
CA ASP A 227 -18.06 -14.96 9.00
C ASP A 227 -18.82 -15.57 10.20
N GLN A 228 -18.13 -16.20 11.15
CA GLN A 228 -18.78 -16.90 12.26
C GLN A 228 -18.92 -16.08 13.55
N LYS A 229 -18.23 -14.94 13.73
CA LYS A 229 -18.20 -14.26 15.05
C LYS A 229 -18.30 -12.73 15.06
N VAL A 230 -18.34 -12.03 13.96
CA VAL A 230 -18.51 -10.57 13.99
C VAL A 230 -19.99 -10.22 13.80
N LYS A 231 -20.76 -10.23 14.86
CA LYS A 231 -21.99 -9.43 14.94
C LYS A 231 -21.56 -7.96 15.06
N VAL A 232 -21.45 -7.30 13.95
CA VAL A 232 -21.28 -5.86 13.89
C VAL A 232 -22.61 -5.24 14.30
N THR A 233 -22.69 -4.64 15.47
CA THR A 233 -23.74 -3.68 15.77
C THR A 233 -23.60 -2.51 14.80
N ALA A 234 -24.66 -2.24 14.03
CA ALA A 234 -24.64 -1.45 12.79
C ALA A 234 -24.35 0.05 12.95
N GLU A 235 -23.96 0.54 14.12
CA GLU A 235 -23.88 1.98 14.41
C GLU A 235 -22.47 2.55 14.65
N ALA A 236 -21.41 1.77 14.74
CA ALA A 236 -20.19 2.33 15.31
C ALA A 236 -18.89 2.20 14.51
N VAL A 237 -18.78 1.45 13.41
CA VAL A 237 -17.47 1.36 12.74
C VAL A 237 -17.59 1.27 11.23
N SER A 238 -17.03 2.28 10.56
CA SER A 238 -16.82 2.28 9.12
C SER A 238 -15.46 1.64 8.80
N TYR A 239 -15.44 0.33 8.52
CA TYR A 239 -14.24 -0.33 8.01
C TYR A 239 -14.26 -0.34 6.49
N THR A 240 -13.22 0.20 5.89
CA THR A 240 -12.92 -0.05 4.49
C THR A 240 -11.95 -1.22 4.42
N HIS A 241 -12.42 -2.38 4.00
CA HIS A 241 -11.58 -3.56 3.88
C HIS A 241 -10.89 -3.58 2.51
N LEU A 242 -9.57 -3.60 2.55
CA LEU A 242 -8.74 -3.92 1.40
C LEU A 242 -8.10 -5.28 1.65
N THR A 243 -8.38 -6.24 0.79
CA THR A 243 -7.79 -7.57 0.88
C THR A 243 -6.75 -7.77 -0.22
N LEU A 244 -5.57 -8.25 0.15
CA LEU A 244 -4.49 -8.59 -0.77
C LEU A 244 -4.24 -10.10 -0.75
N PRO A 245 -5.00 -10.91 -1.51
CA PRO A 245 -4.75 -12.34 -1.55
C PRO A 245 -3.41 -12.65 -2.22
N THR A 246 -2.70 -13.62 -1.67
CA THR A 246 -1.54 -14.25 -2.29
C THR A 246 -1.96 -15.58 -2.91
N ILE A 247 -1.55 -15.85 -4.13
CA ILE A 247 -1.51 -17.21 -4.69
C ILE A 247 -0.13 -17.79 -4.50
#